data_618755561428d0667c2ad15cadc57bf6
#
_entry.id   618755561428d0667c2ad15cadc57bf6
#
_cell.length_a   1.000
_cell.length_b   1.000
_cell.length_c   1.000
_cell.angle_alpha   90.00
_cell.angle_beta   90.00
_cell.angle_gamma   90.00
#
_symmetry.space_group_name_H-M   'P 1'
#
loop_
_entity.id
_entity.type
_entity.pdbx_description
1 polymer ?
#
loop_
_entity_poly.entity_id
_entity_poly.type
_entity_poly.pdbx_seq_one_letter_code
_entity_poly.pdbx_strand_id
1 'polypeptide(L)'
;MTKLPHSIGPLLVDEPDISRAWGKAVLHIIDHVGPEISPLILSVTGFEGNGVIPETPAIRVALDTLLSAKRMRSVEDVAFTIFPQRLWQVAQGDRAALFRYYRDAFPRYQAMNPRDNRRGLYFERLTSYGRGPCDGNQLEWILSQFEGREGVRRSMFQASVFDPDRDHVADAQLQFPCLQHVSFEPTKQGLVINAFYATQQLFVKAYGNYLGIAQLGAFMAHEMKTTLLRMNVIVGVAKFERLSKSDDALQPLIAACRANCAEQPSAAASVDLTAANAEIAA
;
A
#
# COMPACT_ATOMS: atom_id res chain seq x y z
N MET A 1 34.72 0.60 -0.96
CA MET A 1 33.46 0.43 -1.72
C MET A 1 32.53 -0.49 -0.95
N THR A 2 31.35 -0.03 -0.57
CA THR A 2 30.34 -0.87 0.09
C THR A 2 29.84 -1.89 -0.92
N LYS A 3 29.96 -3.18 -0.57
CA LYS A 3 29.49 -4.27 -1.44
C LYS A 3 27.96 -4.18 -1.52
N LEU A 4 27.41 -3.91 -2.71
CA LEU A 4 25.96 -3.85 -2.92
C LEU A 4 25.37 -5.26 -2.69
N PRO A 5 24.18 -5.35 -2.06
CA PRO A 5 23.53 -6.63 -1.82
C PRO A 5 23.11 -7.30 -3.13
N HIS A 6 23.04 -8.62 -3.13
CA HIS A 6 22.50 -9.38 -4.26
C HIS A 6 20.98 -9.21 -4.29
N SER A 7 20.46 -8.70 -5.42
CA SER A 7 19.04 -8.54 -5.66
C SER A 7 18.46 -9.79 -6.34
N ILE A 8 17.33 -10.26 -5.87
CA ILE A 8 16.46 -11.19 -6.60
C ILE A 8 15.79 -10.38 -7.71
N GLY A 9 15.59 -10.97 -8.88
CA GLY A 9 14.97 -10.32 -10.03
C GLY A 9 13.55 -9.80 -9.76
N PRO A 10 12.89 -9.24 -10.79
CA PRO A 10 11.55 -8.65 -10.64
C PRO A 10 10.51 -9.70 -10.24
N LEU A 11 9.58 -9.29 -9.38
CA LEU A 11 8.41 -10.08 -8.99
C LEU A 11 7.13 -9.29 -9.25
N LEU A 12 6.21 -9.90 -9.99
CA LEU A 12 4.84 -9.42 -10.19
C LEU A 12 3.89 -10.35 -9.42
N VAL A 13 3.01 -9.77 -8.61
CA VAL A 13 1.97 -10.46 -7.85
C VAL A 13 0.63 -9.81 -8.14
N ASP A 14 -0.37 -10.59 -8.56
CA ASP A 14 -1.77 -10.17 -8.70
C ASP A 14 -2.64 -11.11 -7.87
N GLU A 15 -3.29 -10.58 -6.83
CA GLU A 15 -4.03 -11.38 -5.85
C GLU A 15 -5.33 -10.68 -5.44
N PRO A 16 -6.33 -11.43 -4.97
CA PRO A 16 -7.57 -10.83 -4.50
C PRO A 16 -7.45 -10.13 -3.16
N ASP A 17 -6.47 -10.46 -2.32
CA ASP A 17 -6.31 -9.85 -0.99
C ASP A 17 -4.87 -9.46 -0.65
N ILE A 18 -4.73 -8.55 0.32
CA ILE A 18 -3.43 -8.00 0.74
C ILE A 18 -2.55 -9.06 1.38
N SER A 19 -3.13 -9.97 2.15
CA SER A 19 -2.39 -11.00 2.88
C SER A 19 -1.71 -11.96 1.91
N ARG A 20 -2.44 -12.41 0.88
CA ARG A 20 -1.92 -13.31 -0.15
C ARG A 20 -0.87 -12.61 -1.00
N ALA A 21 -1.15 -11.36 -1.42
CA ALA A 21 -0.20 -10.56 -2.19
C ALA A 21 1.12 -10.37 -1.43
N TRP A 22 1.05 -9.97 -0.18
CA TRP A 22 2.22 -9.83 0.69
C TRP A 22 2.88 -11.19 0.98
N GLY A 23 2.09 -12.23 1.29
CA GLY A 23 2.56 -13.57 1.58
C GLY A 23 3.37 -14.19 0.43
N LYS A 24 2.93 -13.99 -0.82
CA LYS A 24 3.70 -14.43 -2.00
C LYS A 24 5.05 -13.72 -2.11
N ALA A 25 5.12 -12.41 -1.83
CA ALA A 25 6.38 -11.69 -1.81
C ALA A 25 7.31 -12.19 -0.68
N VAL A 26 6.75 -12.51 0.50
CA VAL A 26 7.49 -13.10 1.61
C VAL A 26 8.04 -14.47 1.25
N LEU A 27 7.22 -15.37 0.71
CA LEU A 27 7.66 -16.70 0.30
C LEU A 27 8.75 -16.61 -0.77
N HIS A 28 8.56 -15.72 -1.76
CA HIS A 28 9.56 -15.52 -2.81
C HIS A 28 10.94 -15.13 -2.23
N ILE A 29 10.98 -14.17 -1.30
CA ILE A 29 12.27 -13.77 -0.72
C ILE A 29 12.86 -14.82 0.23
N ILE A 30 12.02 -15.62 0.89
CA ILE A 30 12.48 -16.74 1.75
C ILE A 30 13.10 -17.85 0.90
N ASP A 31 12.49 -18.20 -0.21
CA ASP A 31 12.85 -19.35 -1.03
C ASP A 31 14.04 -19.06 -1.98
N HIS A 32 14.43 -17.79 -2.16
CA HIS A 32 15.52 -17.39 -3.04
C HIS A 32 16.74 -16.86 -2.28
N VAL A 33 17.90 -16.93 -2.91
CA VAL A 33 19.15 -16.35 -2.39
C VAL A 33 19.14 -14.83 -2.60
N GLY A 34 19.37 -14.07 -1.53
CA GLY A 34 19.42 -12.61 -1.56
C GLY A 34 18.42 -11.97 -0.59
N PRO A 35 18.69 -10.76 -0.13
CA PRO A 35 17.86 -10.05 0.83
C PRO A 35 16.87 -9.07 0.19
N GLU A 36 16.83 -8.92 -1.14
CA GLU A 36 16.09 -7.87 -1.82
C GLU A 36 15.41 -8.39 -3.08
N ILE A 37 14.15 -7.96 -3.31
CA ILE A 37 13.42 -8.12 -4.58
C ILE A 37 13.43 -6.76 -5.29
N SER A 38 13.83 -6.71 -6.57
CA SER A 38 13.90 -5.47 -7.32
C SER A 38 13.55 -5.65 -8.81
N PRO A 39 12.46 -5.01 -9.28
CA PRO A 39 11.37 -4.42 -8.51
C PRO A 39 10.36 -5.45 -7.98
N LEU A 40 9.58 -5.05 -6.96
CA LEU A 40 8.37 -5.77 -6.57
C LEU A 40 7.15 -4.97 -7.05
N ILE A 41 6.23 -5.62 -7.74
CA ILE A 41 4.97 -5.04 -8.21
C ILE A 41 3.83 -5.89 -7.65
N LEU A 42 2.95 -5.26 -6.87
CA LEU A 42 1.76 -5.92 -6.33
C LEU A 42 0.50 -5.26 -6.89
N SER A 43 -0.48 -6.08 -7.19
CA SER A 43 -1.83 -5.70 -7.56
C SER A 43 -2.82 -6.46 -6.68
N VAL A 44 -3.81 -5.76 -6.11
CA VAL A 44 -4.88 -6.34 -5.30
C VAL A 44 -6.22 -5.92 -5.88
N THR A 45 -7.15 -6.87 -6.03
CA THR A 45 -8.41 -6.68 -6.78
C THR A 45 -9.69 -7.08 -6.06
N GLY A 46 -9.63 -7.78 -4.94
CA GLY A 46 -10.82 -8.34 -4.26
C GLY A 46 -11.60 -7.35 -3.40
N PHE A 47 -11.67 -6.08 -3.79
CA PHE A 47 -12.45 -5.06 -3.08
C PHE A 47 -13.94 -5.16 -3.45
N GLU A 48 -14.79 -5.44 -2.46
CA GLU A 48 -16.24 -5.69 -2.67
C GLU A 48 -17.12 -4.44 -2.55
N GLY A 49 -16.54 -3.25 -2.45
CA GLY A 49 -17.28 -1.99 -2.39
C GLY A 49 -17.97 -1.67 -1.06
N ASN A 50 -17.85 -2.54 -0.07
CA ASN A 50 -18.39 -2.37 1.29
C ASN A 50 -17.44 -1.64 2.25
N GLY A 51 -16.30 -1.14 1.76
CA GLY A 51 -15.26 -0.52 2.56
C GLY A 51 -14.38 -1.49 3.36
N VAL A 52 -14.66 -2.79 3.29
CA VAL A 52 -13.84 -3.82 3.91
C VAL A 52 -12.63 -4.10 3.02
N ILE A 53 -11.46 -4.07 3.64
CA ILE A 53 -10.21 -4.40 2.94
C ILE A 53 -10.03 -5.94 3.00
N PRO A 54 -9.83 -6.60 1.86
CA PRO A 54 -9.70 -8.05 1.82
C PRO A 54 -8.39 -8.51 2.46
N GLU A 55 -8.50 -9.37 3.46
CA GLU A 55 -7.38 -10.00 4.19
C GLU A 55 -7.65 -11.48 4.42
N THR A 56 -6.60 -12.30 4.41
CA THR A 56 -6.66 -13.71 4.86
C THR A 56 -6.30 -13.78 6.34
N PRO A 57 -7.27 -14.06 7.25
CA PRO A 57 -7.05 -13.96 8.70
C PRO A 57 -5.88 -14.79 9.22
N ALA A 58 -5.67 -15.97 8.67
CA ALA A 58 -4.57 -16.85 9.12
C ALA A 58 -3.19 -16.22 8.93
N ILE A 59 -2.94 -15.55 7.78
CA ILE A 59 -1.69 -14.86 7.52
C ILE A 59 -1.58 -13.61 8.41
N ARG A 60 -2.67 -12.86 8.55
CA ARG A 60 -2.71 -11.66 9.37
C ARG A 60 -2.40 -11.95 10.84
N VAL A 61 -3.04 -12.94 11.44
CA VAL A 61 -2.81 -13.34 12.84
C VAL A 61 -1.38 -13.82 13.05
N ALA A 62 -0.83 -14.60 12.13
CA ALA A 62 0.56 -15.06 12.23
C ALA A 62 1.55 -13.89 12.16
N LEU A 63 1.30 -12.91 11.31
CA LEU A 63 2.11 -11.68 11.23
C LEU A 63 2.01 -10.85 12.52
N ASP A 64 0.82 -10.59 13.01
CA ASP A 64 0.62 -9.80 14.24
C ASP A 64 1.29 -10.47 15.44
N THR A 65 1.22 -11.81 15.53
CA THR A 65 1.91 -12.58 16.55
C THR A 65 3.43 -12.39 16.47
N LEU A 66 4.02 -12.49 15.28
CA LEU A 66 5.44 -12.28 15.06
C LEU A 66 5.88 -10.86 15.42
N LEU A 67 5.14 -9.84 14.94
CA LEU A 67 5.44 -8.43 15.20
C LEU A 67 5.40 -8.14 16.71
N SER A 68 4.40 -8.66 17.42
CA SER A 68 4.28 -8.52 18.87
C SER A 68 5.43 -9.21 19.62
N ALA A 69 5.75 -10.45 19.26
CA ALA A 69 6.86 -11.20 19.88
C ALA A 69 8.21 -10.50 19.69
N LYS A 70 8.42 -9.86 18.55
CA LYS A 70 9.64 -9.11 18.23
C LYS A 70 9.59 -7.63 18.66
N ARG A 71 8.53 -7.19 19.35
CA ARG A 71 8.31 -5.79 19.79
C ARG A 71 8.43 -4.79 18.65
N MET A 72 7.93 -5.17 17.49
CA MET A 72 7.83 -4.33 16.31
C MET A 72 6.49 -3.56 16.30
N ARG A 73 6.38 -2.53 15.45
CA ARG A 73 5.11 -1.80 15.27
C ARG A 73 4.02 -2.72 14.76
N SER A 74 2.79 -2.50 15.23
CA SER A 74 1.62 -3.19 14.71
C SER A 74 1.34 -2.80 13.26
N VAL A 75 0.61 -3.65 12.57
CA VAL A 75 0.13 -3.38 11.20
C VAL A 75 -0.70 -2.08 11.17
N GLU A 76 -1.58 -1.89 12.15
CA GLU A 76 -2.43 -0.71 12.28
C GLU A 76 -1.63 0.57 12.51
N ASP A 77 -0.58 0.54 13.34
CA ASP A 77 0.27 1.71 13.57
C ASP A 77 0.99 2.15 12.28
N VAL A 78 1.36 1.19 11.45
CA VAL A 78 1.97 1.48 10.15
C VAL A 78 0.91 2.00 9.18
N ALA A 79 -0.25 1.37 9.08
CA ALA A 79 -1.36 1.80 8.22
C ALA A 79 -1.83 3.22 8.56
N PHE A 80 -1.92 3.54 9.87
CA PHE A 80 -2.27 4.87 10.36
C PHE A 80 -1.38 5.98 9.79
N THR A 81 -0.11 5.71 9.53
CA THR A 81 0.78 6.73 8.95
C THR A 81 0.36 7.18 7.55
N ILE A 82 -0.40 6.34 6.82
CA ILE A 82 -0.88 6.60 5.46
C ILE A 82 -2.33 7.04 5.47
N PHE A 83 -3.18 6.37 6.25
CA PHE A 83 -4.58 6.75 6.42
C PHE A 83 -5.07 6.52 7.85
N PRO A 84 -5.57 7.55 8.54
CA PRO A 84 -6.03 7.47 9.92
C PRO A 84 -7.47 6.95 10.00
N GLN A 85 -7.69 5.67 9.69
CA GLN A 85 -9.00 5.03 9.59
C GLN A 85 -9.93 5.31 10.79
N ARG A 86 -9.37 5.27 12.02
CA ARG A 86 -10.16 5.56 13.24
C ARG A 86 -10.64 7.01 13.31
N LEU A 87 -9.84 7.97 12.84
CA LEU A 87 -10.28 9.37 12.76
C LEU A 87 -11.37 9.54 11.69
N TRP A 88 -11.28 8.82 10.59
CA TRP A 88 -12.34 8.81 9.58
C TRP A 88 -13.65 8.29 10.14
N GLN A 89 -13.62 7.21 10.93
CA GLN A 89 -14.80 6.70 11.63
C GLN A 89 -15.39 7.74 12.61
N VAL A 90 -14.54 8.45 13.36
CA VAL A 90 -14.96 9.53 14.27
C VAL A 90 -15.55 10.72 13.51
N ALA A 91 -15.02 11.01 12.32
CA ALA A 91 -15.53 12.09 11.46
C ALA A 91 -16.88 11.76 10.80
N GLN A 92 -17.36 10.51 10.89
CA GLN A 92 -18.70 10.08 10.44
C GLN A 92 -19.02 10.48 8.98
N GLY A 93 -18.03 10.38 8.07
CA GLY A 93 -18.21 10.73 6.68
C GLY A 93 -17.98 12.21 6.35
N ASP A 94 -17.61 13.05 7.32
CA ASP A 94 -17.20 14.44 7.07
C ASP A 94 -15.69 14.52 6.82
N ARG A 95 -15.28 14.62 5.55
CA ARG A 95 -13.86 14.73 5.17
C ARG A 95 -13.19 15.99 5.70
N ALA A 96 -13.93 17.10 5.82
CA ALA A 96 -13.38 18.34 6.38
C ALA A 96 -13.07 18.19 7.86
N ALA A 97 -13.93 17.47 8.61
CA ALA A 97 -13.68 17.09 10.00
C ALA A 97 -12.46 16.16 10.11
N LEU A 98 -12.34 15.15 9.25
CA LEU A 98 -11.16 14.26 9.22
C LEU A 98 -9.85 15.06 9.09
N PHE A 99 -9.77 15.94 8.08
CA PHE A 99 -8.56 16.73 7.84
C PHE A 99 -8.26 17.69 9.00
N ARG A 100 -9.27 18.31 9.57
CA ARG A 100 -9.13 19.17 10.76
C ARG A 100 -8.65 18.38 11.97
N TYR A 101 -9.30 17.27 12.31
CA TYR A 101 -8.93 16.43 13.46
C TYR A 101 -7.49 15.91 13.34
N TYR A 102 -7.09 15.49 12.15
CA TYR A 102 -5.72 15.03 11.94
C TYR A 102 -4.70 16.15 12.11
N ARG A 103 -4.93 17.32 11.51
CA ARG A 103 -4.06 18.49 11.62
C ARG A 103 -3.90 18.93 13.07
N ASP A 104 -5.01 19.00 13.82
CA ASP A 104 -5.01 19.42 15.21
C ASP A 104 -4.29 18.43 16.12
N ALA A 105 -4.36 17.12 15.82
CA ALA A 105 -3.70 16.07 16.56
C ALA A 105 -2.23 15.83 16.13
N PHE A 106 -1.80 16.31 14.95
CA PHE A 106 -0.50 16.00 14.36
C PHE A 106 0.70 16.32 15.27
N PRO A 107 0.77 17.45 16.00
CA PRO A 107 1.86 17.71 16.93
C PRO A 107 2.01 16.62 18.01
N ARG A 108 0.89 16.03 18.46
CA ARG A 108 0.90 14.90 19.41
C ARG A 108 1.45 13.63 18.74
N TYR A 109 1.08 13.34 17.48
CA TYR A 109 1.63 12.21 16.74
C TYR A 109 3.14 12.33 16.54
N GLN A 110 3.65 13.53 16.26
CA GLN A 110 5.09 13.76 16.21
C GLN A 110 5.78 13.50 17.55
N ALA A 111 5.19 13.97 18.64
CA ALA A 111 5.72 13.82 19.99
C ALA A 111 5.72 12.37 20.50
N MET A 112 4.81 11.50 20.02
CA MET A 112 4.76 10.09 20.41
C MET A 112 6.01 9.30 19.98
N ASN A 113 6.64 9.66 18.88
CA ASN A 113 7.91 9.08 18.43
C ASN A 113 8.74 10.15 17.71
N PRO A 114 9.44 11.03 18.45
CA PRO A 114 10.19 12.15 17.87
C PRO A 114 11.27 11.69 16.90
N ARG A 115 11.84 10.50 17.12
CA ARG A 115 12.88 9.95 16.25
C ARG A 115 12.35 9.62 14.85
N ASP A 116 11.25 8.86 14.78
CA ASP A 116 10.73 8.32 13.54
C ASP A 116 9.76 9.29 12.82
N ASN A 117 9.06 10.15 13.60
CA ASN A 117 8.03 11.04 13.07
C ASN A 117 8.53 12.48 12.82
N ARG A 118 9.82 12.79 13.13
CA ARG A 118 10.38 14.15 13.02
C ARG A 118 10.28 14.76 11.62
N ARG A 119 10.29 13.93 10.58
CA ARG A 119 10.23 14.37 9.18
C ARG A 119 8.82 14.40 8.61
N GLY A 120 7.82 14.05 9.41
CA GLY A 120 6.41 13.96 9.02
C GLY A 120 5.88 12.54 8.97
N LEU A 121 4.61 12.41 8.61
CA LEU A 121 3.92 11.16 8.32
C LEU A 121 3.31 11.25 6.91
N TYR A 122 3.00 10.14 6.30
CA TYR A 122 2.49 10.12 4.92
C TYR A 122 1.17 10.89 4.78
N PHE A 123 0.23 10.70 5.70
CA PHE A 123 -1.05 11.43 5.65
C PHE A 123 -0.86 12.94 5.85
N GLU A 124 0.08 13.36 6.71
CA GLU A 124 0.44 14.79 6.82
C GLU A 124 0.96 15.31 5.47
N ARG A 125 1.87 14.58 4.79
CA ARG A 125 2.37 15.01 3.49
C ARG A 125 1.28 15.08 2.41
N LEU A 126 0.28 14.22 2.48
CA LEU A 126 -0.85 14.23 1.55
C LEU A 126 -1.86 15.37 1.83
N THR A 127 -1.99 15.80 3.10
CA THR A 127 -3.03 16.75 3.52
C THR A 127 -2.51 18.10 4.02
N SER A 128 -1.19 18.24 4.13
CA SER A 128 -0.53 19.48 4.62
C SER A 128 0.86 19.58 3.97
N TYR A 129 0.93 19.51 2.65
CA TYR A 129 2.19 19.50 1.90
C TYR A 129 3.00 20.79 2.07
N GLY A 130 2.34 21.88 2.48
CA GLY A 130 2.97 23.18 2.77
C GLY A 130 2.97 24.16 1.59
N ARG A 131 2.56 23.71 0.41
CA ARG A 131 2.39 24.53 -0.81
C ARG A 131 1.34 23.93 -1.72
N GLY A 132 0.83 24.74 -2.64
CA GLY A 132 -0.22 24.36 -3.56
C GLY A 132 -1.62 24.81 -3.11
N PRO A 133 -2.65 24.49 -3.88
CA PRO A 133 -4.03 24.86 -3.54
C PRO A 133 -4.54 24.10 -2.31
N CYS A 134 -5.67 24.53 -1.77
CA CYS A 134 -6.32 23.95 -0.58
C CYS A 134 -5.37 23.88 0.63
N ASP A 135 -4.53 24.93 0.85
CA ASP A 135 -3.53 24.99 1.91
C ASP A 135 -2.57 23.78 1.92
N GLY A 136 -2.27 23.25 0.74
CA GLY A 136 -1.41 22.08 0.55
C GLY A 136 -2.12 20.74 0.82
N ASN A 137 -3.44 20.71 0.97
CA ASN A 137 -4.21 19.48 1.04
C ASN A 137 -4.47 18.94 -0.37
N GLN A 138 -3.59 18.03 -0.81
CA GLN A 138 -3.63 17.46 -2.15
C GLN A 138 -4.86 16.56 -2.36
N LEU A 139 -5.31 15.86 -1.30
CA LEU A 139 -6.51 15.01 -1.38
C LEU A 139 -7.77 15.85 -1.56
N GLU A 140 -7.93 16.92 -0.80
CA GLU A 140 -9.06 17.84 -0.96
C GLU A 140 -9.06 18.48 -2.35
N TRP A 141 -7.88 18.89 -2.85
CA TRP A 141 -7.79 19.46 -4.18
C TRP A 141 -8.22 18.45 -5.26
N ILE A 142 -7.75 17.19 -5.19
CA ILE A 142 -8.13 16.13 -6.12
C ILE A 142 -9.65 15.91 -6.11
N LEU A 143 -10.25 15.80 -4.93
CA LEU A 143 -11.69 15.60 -4.77
C LEU A 143 -12.48 16.80 -5.33
N SER A 144 -12.05 18.03 -5.02
CA SER A 144 -12.69 19.25 -5.55
C SER A 144 -12.62 19.33 -7.08
N GLN A 145 -11.51 18.90 -7.71
CA GLN A 145 -11.42 18.86 -9.17
C GLN A 145 -12.33 17.78 -9.77
N PHE A 146 -12.41 16.61 -9.11
CA PHE A 146 -13.27 15.53 -9.56
C PHE A 146 -14.75 15.91 -9.47
N GLU A 147 -15.18 16.55 -8.39
CA GLU A 147 -16.57 16.98 -8.15
C GLU A 147 -16.98 18.19 -9.00
N GLY A 148 -16.07 19.13 -9.18
CA GLY A 148 -16.39 20.45 -9.73
C GLY A 148 -16.18 20.63 -11.24
N ARG A 149 -15.61 19.65 -11.93
CA ARG A 149 -15.24 19.77 -13.35
C ARG A 149 -15.44 18.48 -14.12
N GLU A 150 -16.05 18.60 -15.30
CA GLU A 150 -16.07 17.52 -16.28
C GLU A 150 -14.77 17.46 -17.10
N GLY A 151 -14.42 16.27 -17.58
CA GLY A 151 -13.29 16.07 -18.49
C GLY A 151 -11.89 16.25 -17.88
N VAL A 152 -11.76 16.25 -16.55
CA VAL A 152 -10.45 16.33 -15.91
C VAL A 152 -9.60 15.12 -16.29
N ARG A 153 -8.38 15.38 -16.76
CA ARG A 153 -7.44 14.31 -17.11
C ARG A 153 -6.99 13.54 -15.87
N ARG A 154 -6.91 12.23 -15.97
CA ARG A 154 -6.45 11.35 -14.86
C ARG A 154 -5.06 11.75 -14.33
N SER A 155 -4.19 12.29 -15.18
CA SER A 155 -2.88 12.81 -14.79
C SER A 155 -2.94 13.99 -13.80
N MET A 156 -4.10 14.57 -13.55
CA MET A 156 -4.31 15.61 -12.54
C MET A 156 -4.53 15.04 -11.13
N PHE A 157 -4.90 13.78 -11.00
CA PHE A 157 -5.22 13.15 -9.72
C PHE A 157 -3.96 12.51 -9.08
N GLN A 158 -2.98 13.36 -8.80
CA GLN A 158 -1.64 12.98 -8.34
C GLN A 158 -1.37 13.61 -6.98
N ALA A 159 -0.79 12.85 -6.04
CA ALA A 159 -0.39 13.34 -4.74
C ALA A 159 1.06 12.94 -4.44
N SER A 160 1.92 13.93 -4.21
CA SER A 160 3.33 13.73 -3.88
C SER A 160 3.52 13.63 -2.38
N VAL A 161 4.36 12.70 -1.97
CA VAL A 161 4.85 12.59 -0.59
C VAL A 161 6.28 13.10 -0.50
N PHE A 162 7.12 12.72 -1.46
CA PHE A 162 8.49 13.22 -1.55
C PHE A 162 8.50 14.70 -1.89
N ASP A 163 9.28 15.47 -1.13
CA ASP A 163 9.46 16.89 -1.31
C ASP A 163 10.97 17.20 -1.38
N PRO A 164 11.51 17.59 -2.54
CA PRO A 164 12.93 17.85 -2.70
C PRO A 164 13.46 18.89 -1.71
N ASP A 165 12.66 19.91 -1.36
CA ASP A 165 13.08 20.97 -0.41
C ASP A 165 13.21 20.45 1.03
N ARG A 166 12.42 19.43 1.39
CA ARG A 166 12.42 18.83 2.74
C ARG A 166 13.29 17.57 2.84
N ASP A 167 13.47 16.85 1.73
CA ASP A 167 13.98 15.47 1.73
C ASP A 167 15.36 15.35 1.08
N HIS A 168 15.82 16.32 0.24
CA HIS A 168 17.21 16.39 -0.21
C HIS A 168 18.07 17.00 0.89
N VAL A 169 18.57 16.16 1.78
CA VAL A 169 19.41 16.55 2.92
C VAL A 169 20.79 15.89 2.84
N ALA A 170 21.78 16.44 3.53
CA ALA A 170 23.13 15.91 3.57
C ALA A 170 23.26 14.57 4.35
N ASP A 171 22.20 14.07 4.93
CA ASP A 171 22.18 12.80 5.68
C ASP A 171 22.11 11.62 4.71
N ALA A 172 23.13 10.74 4.76
CA ALA A 172 23.19 9.55 3.91
C ALA A 172 22.13 8.50 4.28
N GLN A 173 21.47 8.60 5.42
CA GLN A 173 20.47 7.66 5.91
C GLN A 173 19.10 8.34 6.09
N LEU A 174 18.55 8.83 5.01
CA LEU A 174 17.19 9.34 5.01
C LEU A 174 16.20 8.22 5.34
N GLN A 175 15.52 8.32 6.48
CA GLN A 175 14.56 7.30 6.94
C GLN A 175 13.15 7.50 6.42
N PHE A 176 12.85 8.66 5.85
CA PHE A 176 11.54 9.09 5.36
C PHE A 176 11.73 10.13 4.24
N PRO A 177 10.88 10.10 3.19
CA PRO A 177 9.78 9.18 2.89
C PRO A 177 10.23 7.98 2.05
N CYS A 178 9.70 6.76 2.33
CA CYS A 178 9.84 5.62 1.42
C CYS A 178 8.74 5.61 0.36
N LEU A 179 7.50 5.92 0.74
CA LEU A 179 6.41 6.25 -0.19
C LEU A 179 6.73 7.59 -0.84
N GLN A 180 6.76 7.62 -2.16
CA GLN A 180 7.13 8.82 -2.92
C GLN A 180 5.91 9.51 -3.50
N HIS A 181 4.93 8.74 -3.94
CA HIS A 181 3.83 9.22 -4.76
C HIS A 181 2.63 8.29 -4.69
N VAL A 182 1.43 8.88 -4.81
CA VAL A 182 0.16 8.17 -4.95
C VAL A 182 -0.63 8.81 -6.09
N SER A 183 -1.25 7.99 -6.95
CA SER A 183 -2.17 8.46 -7.97
C SER A 183 -3.52 7.77 -7.87
N PHE A 184 -4.54 8.48 -8.31
CA PHE A 184 -5.93 8.03 -8.31
C PHE A 184 -6.47 8.04 -9.73
N GLU A 185 -6.99 6.90 -10.20
CA GLU A 185 -7.51 6.75 -11.55
C GLU A 185 -8.98 6.36 -11.52
N PRO A 186 -9.90 7.33 -11.56
CA PRO A 186 -11.33 7.01 -11.71
C PRO A 186 -11.58 6.37 -13.08
N THR A 187 -12.31 5.26 -13.06
CA THR A 187 -12.76 4.51 -14.23
C THR A 187 -14.27 4.33 -14.18
N LYS A 188 -14.88 3.80 -15.25
CA LYS A 188 -16.31 3.45 -15.27
C LYS A 188 -16.65 2.33 -14.27
N GLN A 189 -15.71 1.47 -13.93
CA GLN A 189 -15.91 0.34 -13.03
C GLN A 189 -15.60 0.65 -11.56
N GLY A 190 -14.83 1.71 -11.29
CA GLY A 190 -14.38 2.05 -9.95
C GLY A 190 -13.08 2.85 -9.96
N LEU A 191 -12.52 3.06 -8.77
CA LEU A 191 -11.26 3.77 -8.56
C LEU A 191 -10.10 2.78 -8.54
N VAL A 192 -9.03 3.10 -9.25
CA VAL A 192 -7.72 2.45 -9.12
C VAL A 192 -6.79 3.39 -8.34
N ILE A 193 -6.12 2.87 -7.32
CA ILE A 193 -5.06 3.59 -6.60
C ILE A 193 -3.70 2.97 -6.93
N ASN A 194 -2.71 3.82 -7.27
CA ASN A 194 -1.34 3.40 -7.50
C ASN A 194 -0.43 4.10 -6.50
N ALA A 195 0.52 3.36 -5.93
CA ALA A 195 1.50 3.87 -4.98
C ALA A 195 2.92 3.47 -5.41
N PHE A 196 3.86 4.40 -5.32
CA PHE A 196 5.26 4.15 -5.62
C PHE A 196 6.12 4.32 -4.38
N TYR A 197 6.89 3.28 -4.08
CA TYR A 197 7.90 3.23 -3.01
C TYR A 197 9.29 3.11 -3.61
N ALA A 198 10.21 4.00 -3.26
CA ALA A 198 11.62 3.86 -3.65
C ALA A 198 12.25 2.61 -3.03
N THR A 199 12.01 2.41 -1.74
CA THR A 199 12.38 1.21 -0.98
C THR A 199 11.28 0.83 0.00
N GLN A 200 11.19 -0.44 0.37
CA GLN A 200 10.21 -0.90 1.34
C GLN A 200 10.75 -2.03 2.20
N GLN A 201 10.52 -1.94 3.50
CA GLN A 201 10.79 -2.99 4.48
C GLN A 201 9.67 -4.02 4.45
N LEU A 202 9.97 -5.24 4.00
CA LEU A 202 8.96 -6.24 3.67
C LEU A 202 8.19 -6.73 4.91
N PHE A 203 8.88 -6.96 6.04
CA PHE A 203 8.25 -7.46 7.27
C PHE A 203 7.68 -6.34 8.13
N VAL A 204 8.49 -5.34 8.45
CA VAL A 204 8.14 -4.34 9.48
C VAL A 204 7.14 -3.32 8.98
N LYS A 205 7.05 -3.12 7.65
CA LYS A 205 6.29 -2.01 7.08
C LYS A 205 5.31 -2.39 5.97
N ALA A 206 5.70 -3.33 5.08
CA ALA A 206 4.99 -3.48 3.81
C ALA A 206 3.51 -3.82 4.00
N TYR A 207 3.19 -4.78 4.86
CA TYR A 207 1.79 -5.17 5.09
C TYR A 207 0.93 -3.99 5.57
N GLY A 208 1.39 -3.27 6.61
CA GLY A 208 0.69 -2.10 7.11
C GLY A 208 0.62 -0.96 6.09
N ASN A 209 1.65 -0.80 5.24
CA ASN A 209 1.60 0.15 4.15
C ASN A 209 0.52 -0.23 3.13
N TYR A 210 0.39 -1.51 2.75
CA TYR A 210 -0.65 -1.96 1.82
C TYR A 210 -2.04 -1.75 2.41
N LEU A 211 -2.23 -2.08 3.69
CA LEU A 211 -3.48 -1.78 4.39
C LEU A 211 -3.80 -0.28 4.37
N GLY A 212 -2.82 0.57 4.69
CA GLY A 212 -3.00 2.02 4.69
C GLY A 212 -3.31 2.61 3.30
N ILE A 213 -2.65 2.11 2.23
CA ILE A 213 -2.95 2.52 0.84
C ILE A 213 -4.36 2.05 0.43
N ALA A 214 -4.76 0.82 0.80
CA ALA A 214 -6.10 0.33 0.52
C ALA A 214 -7.19 1.14 1.25
N GLN A 215 -6.97 1.49 2.53
CA GLN A 215 -7.85 2.35 3.30
C GLN A 215 -7.94 3.77 2.69
N LEU A 216 -6.82 4.35 2.26
CA LEU A 216 -6.80 5.62 1.53
C LEU A 216 -7.57 5.53 0.21
N GLY A 217 -7.37 4.45 -0.55
CA GLY A 217 -8.10 4.20 -1.79
C GLY A 217 -9.60 4.06 -1.57
N ALA A 218 -10.02 3.34 -0.52
CA ALA A 218 -11.43 3.18 -0.15
C ALA A 218 -12.06 4.52 0.28
N PHE A 219 -11.34 5.35 1.04
CA PHE A 219 -11.76 6.70 1.39
C PHE A 219 -11.96 7.57 0.14
N MET A 220 -10.98 7.62 -0.76
CA MET A 220 -11.08 8.43 -1.98
C MET A 220 -12.20 7.92 -2.90
N ALA A 221 -12.39 6.61 -3.01
CA ALA A 221 -13.49 6.02 -3.76
C ALA A 221 -14.85 6.40 -3.17
N HIS A 222 -15.00 6.35 -1.84
CA HIS A 222 -16.21 6.80 -1.14
C HIS A 222 -16.54 8.26 -1.45
N GLU A 223 -15.55 9.15 -1.33
CA GLU A 223 -15.74 10.58 -1.63
C GLU A 223 -16.07 10.82 -3.11
N MET A 224 -15.51 10.05 -4.02
CA MET A 224 -15.82 10.06 -5.46
C MET A 224 -17.12 9.34 -5.82
N LYS A 225 -17.89 8.82 -4.83
CA LYS A 225 -19.14 8.07 -5.01
C LYS A 225 -18.99 6.86 -5.92
N THR A 226 -17.90 6.14 -5.75
CA THR A 226 -17.57 4.92 -6.47
C THR A 226 -16.99 3.87 -5.52
N THR A 227 -16.52 2.75 -6.03
CA THR A 227 -15.87 1.69 -5.24
C THR A 227 -14.40 1.60 -5.56
N LEU A 228 -13.58 1.20 -4.60
CA LEU A 228 -12.20 0.83 -4.88
C LEU A 228 -12.19 -0.45 -5.71
N LEU A 229 -11.61 -0.39 -6.90
CA LEU A 229 -11.55 -1.51 -7.84
C LEU A 229 -10.23 -2.28 -7.72
N ARG A 230 -9.13 -1.53 -7.60
CA ARG A 230 -7.78 -2.10 -7.63
C ARG A 230 -6.81 -1.21 -6.86
N MET A 231 -5.86 -1.84 -6.19
CA MET A 231 -4.70 -1.19 -5.61
C MET A 231 -3.44 -1.77 -6.26
N ASN A 232 -2.59 -0.91 -6.81
CA ASN A 232 -1.27 -1.28 -7.31
C ASN A 232 -0.20 -0.64 -6.44
N VAL A 233 0.82 -1.43 -6.06
CA VAL A 233 1.98 -0.94 -5.32
C VAL A 233 3.24 -1.33 -6.08
N ILE A 234 4.02 -0.33 -6.46
CA ILE A 234 5.29 -0.49 -7.17
C ILE A 234 6.41 -0.15 -6.20
N VAL A 235 7.30 -1.10 -5.97
CA VAL A 235 8.41 -0.96 -5.02
C VAL A 235 9.72 -1.12 -5.78
N GLY A 236 10.55 -0.09 -5.82
CA GLY A 236 11.87 -0.15 -6.47
C GLY A 236 12.74 -1.24 -5.85
N VAL A 237 12.83 -1.27 -4.52
CA VAL A 237 13.56 -2.32 -3.80
C VAL A 237 12.78 -2.73 -2.54
N ALA A 238 12.27 -3.96 -2.50
CA ALA A 238 11.67 -4.56 -1.31
C ALA A 238 12.74 -5.35 -0.54
N LYS A 239 12.95 -5.00 0.73
CA LYS A 239 14.04 -5.53 1.55
C LYS A 239 13.53 -6.49 2.61
N PHE A 240 14.22 -7.62 2.74
CA PHE A 240 14.12 -8.49 3.90
C PHE A 240 15.11 -8.00 4.97
N GLU A 241 14.61 -7.46 6.06
CA GLU A 241 15.45 -6.88 7.10
C GLU A 241 14.95 -7.15 8.51
N ARG A 242 15.85 -6.91 9.49
CA ARG A 242 15.61 -7.05 10.93
C ARG A 242 15.32 -8.47 11.44
N LEU A 243 15.23 -9.45 10.57
CA LEU A 243 15.08 -10.86 10.89
C LEU A 243 16.10 -11.65 10.07
N SER A 244 16.50 -12.81 10.55
CA SER A 244 17.22 -13.81 9.74
C SER A 244 16.20 -14.70 9.06
N LYS A 245 16.45 -15.13 7.81
CA LYS A 245 15.63 -16.14 7.15
C LYS A 245 15.58 -17.47 7.91
N SER A 246 16.59 -17.73 8.75
CA SER A 246 16.68 -18.89 9.64
C SER A 246 16.09 -18.66 11.02
N ASP A 247 15.38 -17.54 11.26
CA ASP A 247 14.75 -17.28 12.57
C ASP A 247 13.53 -18.20 12.74
N ASP A 248 13.56 -19.06 13.74
CA ASP A 248 12.48 -20.01 14.02
C ASP A 248 11.13 -19.34 14.27
N ALA A 249 11.15 -18.09 14.75
CA ALA A 249 9.92 -17.31 14.94
C ALA A 249 9.17 -17.01 13.63
N LEU A 250 9.81 -17.15 12.47
CA LEU A 250 9.19 -17.01 11.15
C LEU A 250 8.37 -18.24 10.75
N GLN A 251 8.63 -19.41 11.31
CA GLN A 251 8.05 -20.67 10.83
C GLN A 251 6.52 -20.69 10.85
N PRO A 252 5.81 -20.20 11.90
CA PRO A 252 4.35 -20.16 11.89
C PRO A 252 3.80 -19.25 10.77
N LEU A 253 4.47 -18.13 10.52
CA LEU A 253 4.08 -17.20 9.44
C LEU A 253 4.34 -17.81 8.06
N ILE A 254 5.50 -18.44 7.84
CA ILE A 254 5.82 -19.12 6.59
C ILE A 254 4.81 -20.23 6.32
N ALA A 255 4.45 -21.02 7.34
CA ALA A 255 3.44 -22.06 7.22
C ALA A 255 2.07 -21.51 6.85
N ALA A 256 1.63 -20.41 7.50
CA ALA A 256 0.39 -19.74 7.17
C ALA A 256 0.38 -19.20 5.72
N CYS A 257 1.49 -18.58 5.28
CA CYS A 257 1.63 -18.11 3.91
C CYS A 257 1.57 -19.29 2.91
N ARG A 258 2.32 -20.36 3.14
CA ARG A 258 2.33 -21.52 2.24
C ARG A 258 0.94 -22.19 2.12
N ALA A 259 0.22 -22.30 3.24
CA ALA A 259 -1.13 -22.89 3.25
C ALA A 259 -2.18 -22.03 2.51
N ASN A 260 -2.01 -20.71 2.48
CA ASN A 260 -3.04 -19.81 1.95
C ASN A 260 -2.64 -19.10 0.63
N CYS A 261 -1.36 -19.13 0.24
CA CYS A 261 -0.87 -18.54 -1.01
C CYS A 261 -0.66 -19.57 -2.13
N ALA A 262 -0.87 -20.88 -1.86
CA ALA A 262 -0.86 -21.90 -2.90
C ALA A 262 -1.89 -21.53 -3.98
N GLU A 263 -1.52 -21.70 -5.23
CA GLU A 263 -2.44 -21.51 -6.35
C GLU A 263 -3.63 -22.43 -6.15
N GLN A 264 -4.82 -21.89 -5.96
CA GLN A 264 -6.03 -22.67 -6.23
C GLN A 264 -5.94 -23.05 -7.70
N PRO A 265 -6.11 -24.34 -8.08
CA PRO A 265 -6.18 -24.68 -9.47
C PRO A 265 -7.25 -23.78 -10.09
N SER A 266 -6.81 -22.89 -10.97
CA SER A 266 -7.69 -22.04 -11.75
C SER A 266 -8.74 -22.99 -12.32
N ALA A 267 -10.01 -22.73 -12.05
CA ALA A 267 -11.10 -23.20 -12.89
C ALA A 267 -10.91 -22.47 -14.23
N ALA A 268 -9.85 -22.85 -14.95
CA ALA A 268 -9.65 -22.47 -16.33
C ALA A 268 -10.91 -22.92 -17.02
N ALA A 269 -11.74 -21.96 -17.41
CA ALA A 269 -12.73 -22.17 -18.43
C ALA A 269 -12.00 -22.87 -19.57
N SER A 270 -12.24 -24.15 -19.73
CA SER A 270 -11.93 -24.89 -20.94
C SER A 270 -12.76 -24.20 -22.03
N VAL A 271 -12.15 -23.20 -22.67
CA VAL A 271 -12.64 -22.69 -23.95
C VAL A 271 -12.41 -23.86 -24.89
N ASP A 272 -13.51 -24.59 -25.14
CA ASP A 272 -13.56 -25.66 -26.11
C ASP A 272 -13.30 -25.04 -27.50
N LEU A 273 -12.03 -25.10 -27.93
CA LEU A 273 -11.57 -24.63 -29.24
C LEU A 273 -12.12 -25.47 -30.39
N THR A 274 -12.95 -26.48 -30.12
CA THR A 274 -13.56 -27.31 -31.15
C THR A 274 -14.81 -26.70 -31.79
N ALA A 275 -15.42 -25.68 -31.18
CA ALA A 275 -16.62 -25.03 -31.74
C ALA A 275 -16.28 -23.90 -32.76
N ALA A 276 -15.07 -23.33 -32.74
CA ALA A 276 -14.72 -22.22 -33.63
C ALA A 276 -14.32 -22.63 -35.06
N ASN A 277 -14.09 -23.91 -35.32
CA ASN A 277 -13.70 -24.41 -36.65
C ASN A 277 -14.88 -24.87 -37.54
N ALA A 278 -16.13 -24.81 -37.07
CA ALA A 278 -17.29 -25.23 -37.84
C ALA A 278 -17.99 -24.10 -38.62
N GLU A 279 -17.67 -22.84 -38.32
CA GLU A 279 -18.29 -21.67 -39.01
C GLU A 279 -17.46 -21.05 -40.17
N ILE A 280 -16.29 -21.58 -40.47
CA ILE A 280 -15.47 -21.10 -41.60
C ILE A 280 -15.60 -22.00 -42.83
N ALA A 281 -16.41 -23.04 -42.78
CA ALA A 281 -16.60 -24.02 -43.87
C ALA A 281 -18.06 -24.13 -44.38
N ALA A 282 -18.84 -23.02 -44.30
CA ALA A 282 -20.15 -22.96 -44.93
C ALA A 282 -20.30 -21.71 -45.79
#